data_27035356a3384bb5cba536eb113c7fea
#
_entry.id   27035356a3384bb5cba536eb113c7fea
#
_cell.length_a   1.000
_cell.length_b   1.000
_cell.length_c   1.000
_cell.angle_alpha   90.00
_cell.angle_beta   90.00
_cell.angle_gamma   90.00
#
_symmetry.space_group_name_H-M   'P 1'
#
loop_
_entity.id
_entity.type
_entity.pdbx_description
1 polymer ?
#
loop_
_entity_poly.entity_id
_entity_poly.type
_entity_poly.pdbx_seq_one_letter_code
_entity_poly.pdbx_strand_id
1 'polypeptide(L)'
;GGRIVRCVTFDYGQRAAAKEREAAQRFANRRGLAWECVAMPWLAAVSAHAGSALVGDAAQLPTGTLQAPGDAASAAAVWVPARNCVFLAIGAAYAEAHGASAVLAGFNREEAATFPDNSEAFVAAASAFLRAGTRAEVRVEAPVQGLDKRGIVAAARRLQIARDELWSCYRGDAVACGACESCLRSERAWAGT
;
A
#
# COMPACT_ATOMS: atom_id res chain seq x y z
N GLY A 1 -10.20 8.43 -19.94
CA GLY A 1 -10.04 8.20 -18.51
C GLY A 1 -11.02 7.16 -18.02
N GLY A 2 -10.56 6.28 -17.14
CA GLY A 2 -11.41 5.26 -16.51
C GLY A 2 -12.17 5.81 -15.30
N ARG A 3 -13.14 5.05 -14.83
CA ARG A 3 -13.90 5.31 -13.61
C ARG A 3 -13.50 4.30 -12.53
N ILE A 4 -13.23 4.76 -11.30
CA ILE A 4 -13.05 3.88 -10.15
C ILE A 4 -14.42 3.28 -9.78
N VAL A 5 -14.50 1.96 -9.75
CA VAL A 5 -15.75 1.25 -9.40
C VAL A 5 -15.80 0.90 -7.91
N ARG A 6 -14.64 0.64 -7.29
CA ARG A 6 -14.52 0.28 -5.87
C ARG A 6 -13.11 0.52 -5.34
N CYS A 7 -13.00 0.92 -4.09
CA CYS A 7 -11.76 0.90 -3.32
C CYS A 7 -11.78 -0.32 -2.40
N VAL A 8 -10.69 -1.08 -2.37
CA VAL A 8 -10.54 -2.25 -1.51
C VAL A 8 -9.36 -2.02 -0.56
N THR A 9 -9.57 -2.22 0.72
CA THR A 9 -8.55 -2.15 1.77
C THR A 9 -8.40 -3.54 2.36
N PHE A 10 -7.19 -3.89 2.77
CA PHE A 10 -6.89 -5.22 3.30
C PHE A 10 -6.51 -5.13 4.79
N ASP A 11 -7.16 -5.95 5.61
CA ASP A 11 -6.84 -6.13 7.01
C ASP A 11 -6.26 -7.55 7.19
N TYR A 12 -4.93 -7.63 7.29
CA TYR A 12 -4.21 -8.87 7.53
C TYR A 12 -3.62 -8.93 8.94
N GLY A 13 -4.18 -8.18 9.89
CA GLY A 13 -3.71 -8.11 11.28
C GLY A 13 -2.49 -7.21 11.46
N GLN A 14 -2.19 -6.32 10.52
CA GLN A 14 -1.14 -5.32 10.70
C GLN A 14 -1.53 -4.33 11.80
N ARG A 15 -0.53 -3.85 12.56
CA ARG A 15 -0.73 -2.95 13.71
C ARG A 15 -1.55 -1.72 13.37
N ALA A 16 -1.35 -1.17 12.17
CA ALA A 16 -2.03 0.02 11.68
C ALA A 16 -3.39 -0.27 11.04
N ALA A 17 -3.88 -1.53 11.00
CA ALA A 17 -5.09 -1.92 10.29
C ALA A 17 -6.30 -1.01 10.57
N ALA A 18 -6.55 -0.69 11.83
CA ALA A 18 -7.68 0.18 12.20
C ALA A 18 -7.54 1.59 11.61
N LYS A 19 -6.33 2.17 11.67
CA LYS A 19 -6.05 3.52 11.15
C LYS A 19 -6.01 3.56 9.63
N GLU A 20 -5.44 2.56 8.99
CA GLU A 20 -5.44 2.44 7.53
C GLU A 20 -6.85 2.30 6.98
N ARG A 21 -7.67 1.46 7.61
CA ARG A 21 -9.09 1.29 7.29
C ARG A 21 -9.87 2.57 7.46
N GLU A 22 -9.71 3.27 8.60
CA GLU A 22 -10.36 4.55 8.88
C GLU A 22 -10.00 5.61 7.82
N ALA A 23 -8.71 5.75 7.50
CA ALA A 23 -8.25 6.69 6.49
C ALA A 23 -8.79 6.36 5.09
N ALA A 24 -8.73 5.08 4.67
CA ALA A 24 -9.21 4.63 3.37
C ALA A 24 -10.73 4.84 3.23
N GLN A 25 -11.50 4.49 4.25
CA GLN A 25 -12.95 4.68 4.26
C GLN A 25 -13.32 6.17 4.18
N ARG A 26 -12.66 6.99 4.99
CA ARG A 26 -12.87 8.45 5.01
C ARG A 26 -12.53 9.08 3.64
N PHE A 27 -11.42 8.64 3.03
CA PHE A 27 -11.00 9.07 1.70
C PHE A 27 -12.01 8.70 0.61
N ALA A 28 -12.48 7.45 0.62
CA ALA A 28 -13.48 6.96 -0.33
C ALA A 28 -14.81 7.69 -0.19
N ASN A 29 -15.31 7.85 1.04
CA ASN A 29 -16.57 8.53 1.33
C ASN A 29 -16.57 9.99 0.84
N ARG A 30 -15.48 10.73 1.07
CA ARG A 30 -15.35 12.12 0.60
C ARG A 30 -15.43 12.25 -0.92
N ARG A 31 -15.13 11.18 -1.65
CA ARG A 31 -15.11 11.13 -3.13
C ARG A 31 -16.27 10.36 -3.73
N GLY A 32 -17.24 9.95 -2.92
CA GLY A 32 -18.39 9.17 -3.36
C GLY A 32 -18.03 7.81 -3.95
N LEU A 33 -16.91 7.22 -3.51
CA LEU A 33 -16.43 5.93 -4.00
C LEU A 33 -16.94 4.80 -3.09
N ALA A 34 -17.37 3.70 -3.71
CA ALA A 34 -17.66 2.47 -2.98
C ALA A 34 -16.36 1.95 -2.34
N TRP A 35 -16.44 1.53 -1.07
CA TRP A 35 -15.30 1.05 -0.30
C TRP A 35 -15.64 -0.24 0.42
N GLU A 36 -14.65 -1.11 0.56
CA GLU A 36 -14.75 -2.37 1.29
C GLU A 36 -13.42 -2.73 1.95
N CYS A 37 -13.50 -3.40 3.10
CA CYS A 37 -12.34 -3.95 3.79
C CYS A 37 -12.41 -5.48 3.77
N VAL A 38 -11.36 -6.11 3.26
CA VAL A 38 -11.21 -7.57 3.22
C VAL A 38 -10.32 -8.02 4.37
N ALA A 39 -10.89 -8.81 5.28
CA ALA A 39 -10.15 -9.39 6.38
C ALA A 39 -9.41 -10.67 5.93
N MET A 40 -8.13 -10.77 6.27
CA MET A 40 -7.26 -11.88 5.89
C MET A 40 -6.47 -12.43 7.10
N PRO A 41 -7.15 -13.03 8.09
CA PRO A 41 -6.52 -13.48 9.33
C PRO A 41 -5.44 -14.55 9.09
N TRP A 42 -5.57 -15.34 8.03
CA TRP A 42 -4.57 -16.32 7.64
C TRP A 42 -3.23 -15.67 7.23
N LEU A 43 -3.27 -14.48 6.60
CA LEU A 43 -2.06 -13.76 6.22
C LEU A 43 -1.37 -13.15 7.46
N ALA A 44 -2.12 -12.80 8.50
CA ALA A 44 -1.56 -12.43 9.80
C ALA A 44 -0.71 -13.58 10.38
N ALA A 45 -1.23 -14.80 10.37
CA ALA A 45 -0.51 -15.98 10.87
C ALA A 45 0.75 -16.26 10.04
N VAL A 46 0.68 -16.19 8.71
CA VAL A 46 1.83 -16.35 7.81
C VAL A 46 2.89 -15.26 8.08
N SER A 47 2.45 -14.01 8.23
CA SER A 47 3.34 -12.87 8.47
C SER A 47 4.04 -12.96 9.83
N ALA A 48 3.33 -13.36 10.86
CA ALA A 48 3.90 -13.58 12.19
C ALA A 48 4.94 -14.71 12.18
N HIS A 49 4.64 -15.83 11.51
CA HIS A 49 5.58 -16.94 11.35
C HIS A 49 6.85 -16.51 10.59
N ALA A 50 6.72 -15.64 9.60
CA ALA A 50 7.84 -15.07 8.85
C ALA A 50 8.61 -13.97 9.62
N GLY A 51 8.18 -13.60 10.83
CA GLY A 51 8.85 -12.59 11.65
C GLY A 51 8.60 -11.15 11.22
N SER A 52 7.53 -10.87 10.47
CA SER A 52 7.22 -9.50 10.03
C SER A 52 6.88 -8.59 11.22
N ALA A 53 7.63 -7.51 11.37
CA ALA A 53 7.39 -6.52 12.41
C ALA A 53 6.05 -5.77 12.25
N LEU A 54 5.39 -5.86 11.11
CA LEU A 54 4.09 -5.23 10.89
C LEU A 54 2.95 -5.92 11.65
N VAL A 55 3.09 -7.20 12.00
CA VAL A 55 2.06 -7.98 12.73
C VAL A 55 2.51 -8.44 14.11
N GLY A 56 3.74 -8.17 14.49
CA GLY A 56 4.31 -8.59 15.76
C GLY A 56 4.34 -7.49 16.84
N ASP A 57 5.26 -7.56 17.80
CA ASP A 57 5.44 -6.58 18.88
C ASP A 57 5.98 -5.23 18.34
N ALA A 58 5.51 -4.12 18.92
CA ALA A 58 5.91 -2.76 18.55
C ALA A 58 7.41 -2.47 18.71
N ALA A 59 8.08 -3.17 19.63
CA ALA A 59 9.51 -3.02 19.87
C ALA A 59 10.38 -3.41 18.67
N GLN A 60 9.84 -4.20 17.74
CA GLN A 60 10.57 -4.71 16.57
C GLN A 60 10.42 -3.82 15.31
N LEU A 61 9.63 -2.74 15.36
CA LEU A 61 9.48 -1.86 14.21
C LEU A 61 10.78 -1.13 13.90
N PRO A 62 11.24 -1.13 12.64
CA PRO A 62 12.44 -0.41 12.26
C PRO A 62 12.24 1.10 12.43
N THR A 63 13.29 1.74 12.91
CA THR A 63 13.41 3.18 13.08
C THR A 63 14.59 3.69 12.28
N GLY A 64 14.67 4.98 12.05
CA GLY A 64 15.75 5.60 11.31
C GLY A 64 15.88 7.09 11.64
N THR A 65 16.48 7.83 10.73
CA THR A 65 16.52 9.29 10.76
C THR A 65 15.92 9.88 9.49
N LEU A 66 15.67 11.18 9.47
CA LEU A 66 15.19 11.86 8.26
C LEU A 66 16.16 11.73 7.08
N GLN A 67 17.47 11.64 7.35
CA GLN A 67 18.52 11.47 6.34
C GLN A 67 18.65 10.03 5.87
N ALA A 68 18.40 9.05 6.76
CA ALA A 68 18.48 7.63 6.50
C ALA A 68 17.23 6.93 7.09
N PRO A 69 16.09 7.00 6.40
CA PRO A 69 14.82 6.51 6.92
C PRO A 69 14.69 4.98 6.93
N GLY A 70 15.64 4.26 6.38
CA GLY A 70 15.70 2.79 6.40
C GLY A 70 16.63 2.23 5.34
N ASP A 71 17.03 0.98 5.51
CA ASP A 71 17.94 0.22 4.65
C ASP A 71 17.34 -1.16 4.29
N ALA A 72 18.16 -2.04 3.70
CA ALA A 72 17.73 -3.39 3.34
C ALA A 72 17.33 -4.23 4.56
N ALA A 73 17.93 -4.03 5.73
CA ALA A 73 17.58 -4.76 6.94
C ALA A 73 16.23 -4.31 7.49
N SER A 74 15.96 -3.00 7.49
CA SER A 74 14.65 -2.46 7.88
C SER A 74 13.55 -2.88 6.90
N ALA A 75 13.85 -2.96 5.61
CA ALA A 75 12.91 -3.47 4.61
C ALA A 75 12.57 -4.95 4.84
N ALA A 76 13.57 -5.78 5.15
CA ALA A 76 13.35 -7.19 5.49
C ALA A 76 12.47 -7.35 6.74
N ALA A 77 12.64 -6.49 7.74
CA ALA A 77 11.85 -6.53 8.98
C ALA A 77 10.34 -6.25 8.75
N VAL A 78 9.99 -5.46 7.75
CA VAL A 78 8.58 -5.14 7.41
C VAL A 78 8.04 -5.96 6.24
N TRP A 79 8.82 -6.94 5.76
CA TRP A 79 8.38 -7.78 4.66
C TRP A 79 7.21 -8.69 5.09
N VAL A 80 6.19 -8.73 4.26
CA VAL A 80 5.06 -9.67 4.39
C VAL A 80 5.09 -10.58 3.17
N PRO A 81 5.27 -11.90 3.36
CA PRO A 81 5.42 -12.84 2.25
C PRO A 81 4.29 -12.75 1.22
N ALA A 82 4.67 -12.53 -0.03
CA ALA A 82 3.76 -12.48 -1.19
C ALA A 82 2.56 -11.51 -1.05
N ARG A 83 2.62 -10.53 -0.14
CA ARG A 83 1.47 -9.67 0.16
C ARG A 83 0.87 -9.01 -1.08
N ASN A 84 1.70 -8.39 -1.90
CA ASN A 84 1.21 -7.67 -3.07
C ASN A 84 0.66 -8.63 -4.14
N CYS A 85 1.20 -9.85 -4.27
CA CYS A 85 0.60 -10.88 -5.12
C CYS A 85 -0.82 -11.24 -4.67
N VAL A 86 -1.01 -11.45 -3.36
CA VAL A 86 -2.32 -11.76 -2.76
C VAL A 86 -3.30 -10.61 -2.97
N PHE A 87 -2.87 -9.38 -2.69
CA PHE A 87 -3.72 -8.20 -2.85
C PHE A 87 -4.19 -8.02 -4.30
N LEU A 88 -3.29 -8.20 -5.26
CA LEU A 88 -3.62 -8.11 -6.68
C LEU A 88 -4.57 -9.22 -7.12
N ALA A 89 -4.40 -10.45 -6.64
CA ALA A 89 -5.28 -11.57 -6.97
C ALA A 89 -6.71 -11.34 -6.43
N ILE A 90 -6.83 -10.89 -5.17
CA ILE A 90 -8.13 -10.53 -4.59
C ILE A 90 -8.72 -9.33 -5.33
N GLY A 91 -7.92 -8.29 -5.59
CA GLY A 91 -8.34 -7.12 -6.37
C GLY A 91 -8.87 -7.49 -7.75
N ALA A 92 -8.25 -8.48 -8.41
CA ALA A 92 -8.71 -8.97 -9.70
C ALA A 92 -10.07 -9.69 -9.63
N ALA A 93 -10.31 -10.47 -8.57
CA ALA A 93 -11.63 -11.08 -8.35
C ALA A 93 -12.72 -10.01 -8.16
N TYR A 94 -12.42 -8.95 -7.39
CA TYR A 94 -13.32 -7.79 -7.27
C TYR A 94 -13.51 -7.07 -8.60
N ALA A 95 -12.43 -6.84 -9.35
CA ALA A 95 -12.50 -6.18 -10.65
C ALA A 95 -13.41 -6.95 -11.60
N GLU A 96 -13.21 -8.26 -11.73
CA GLU A 96 -14.03 -9.12 -12.58
C GLU A 96 -15.49 -9.14 -12.14
N ALA A 97 -15.76 -9.29 -10.85
CA ALA A 97 -17.12 -9.31 -10.30
C ALA A 97 -17.89 -8.00 -10.52
N HIS A 98 -17.16 -6.87 -10.61
CA HIS A 98 -17.75 -5.54 -10.82
C HIS A 98 -17.60 -5.00 -12.25
N GLY A 99 -17.18 -5.82 -13.20
CA GLY A 99 -17.02 -5.43 -14.60
C GLY A 99 -15.90 -4.42 -14.84
N ALA A 100 -14.89 -4.38 -13.98
CA ALA A 100 -13.70 -3.56 -14.17
C ALA A 100 -12.60 -4.37 -14.88
N SER A 101 -11.79 -3.69 -15.68
CA SER A 101 -10.70 -4.30 -16.46
C SER A 101 -9.31 -4.09 -15.86
N ALA A 102 -9.22 -3.43 -14.70
CA ALA A 102 -7.93 -3.16 -14.08
C ALA A 102 -8.01 -3.09 -12.56
N VAL A 103 -6.90 -3.48 -11.91
CA VAL A 103 -6.59 -3.19 -10.51
C VAL A 103 -5.56 -2.07 -10.48
N LEU A 104 -5.89 -0.97 -9.78
CA LEU A 104 -4.97 0.13 -9.58
C LEU A 104 -4.18 -0.08 -8.30
N ALA A 105 -2.84 0.01 -8.39
CA ALA A 105 -1.94 -0.13 -7.25
C ALA A 105 -1.01 1.09 -7.13
N GLY A 106 -0.65 1.45 -5.89
CA GLY A 106 0.20 2.60 -5.59
C GLY A 106 1.70 2.31 -5.65
N PHE A 107 2.14 1.34 -6.46
CA PHE A 107 3.54 1.02 -6.63
C PHE A 107 4.31 2.22 -7.18
N ASN A 108 5.51 2.44 -6.67
CA ASN A 108 6.31 3.61 -7.00
C ASN A 108 7.81 3.29 -7.06
N ARG A 109 8.57 4.18 -7.70
CA ARG A 109 9.99 4.00 -7.97
C ARG A 109 10.83 3.88 -6.69
N GLU A 110 10.49 4.62 -5.64
CA GLU A 110 11.26 4.61 -4.39
C GLU A 110 11.11 3.25 -3.66
N GLU A 111 9.91 2.71 -3.61
CA GLU A 111 9.66 1.39 -3.03
C GLU A 111 10.25 0.26 -3.91
N ALA A 112 10.19 0.39 -5.23
CA ALA A 112 10.74 -0.57 -6.18
C ALA A 112 12.26 -0.78 -6.02
N ALA A 113 12.98 0.21 -5.53
CA ALA A 113 14.42 0.11 -5.24
C ALA A 113 14.72 -0.87 -4.09
N THR A 114 13.74 -1.15 -3.24
CA THR A 114 13.92 -1.96 -2.01
C THR A 114 13.05 -3.22 -2.04
N PHE A 115 11.84 -3.14 -2.59
CA PHE A 115 10.85 -4.22 -2.61
C PHE A 115 10.60 -4.69 -4.05
N PRO A 116 10.98 -5.92 -4.41
CA PRO A 116 10.85 -6.43 -5.78
C PRO A 116 9.40 -6.44 -6.27
N ASP A 117 8.43 -6.61 -5.37
CA ASP A 117 7.00 -6.63 -5.64
C ASP A 117 6.37 -5.22 -5.82
N ASN A 118 7.21 -4.20 -6.01
CA ASN A 118 6.84 -2.85 -6.42
C ASN A 118 7.46 -2.46 -7.78
N SER A 119 8.25 -3.34 -8.40
CA SER A 119 8.98 -3.06 -9.63
C SER A 119 8.07 -3.05 -10.87
N GLU A 120 8.51 -2.39 -11.95
CA GLU A 120 7.83 -2.44 -13.25
C GLU A 120 7.75 -3.88 -13.78
N ALA A 121 8.82 -4.68 -13.59
CA ALA A 121 8.84 -6.08 -13.96
C ALA A 121 7.77 -6.89 -13.21
N PHE A 122 7.58 -6.62 -11.91
CA PHE A 122 6.51 -7.24 -11.13
C PHE A 122 5.13 -6.85 -11.65
N VAL A 123 4.88 -5.57 -11.93
CA VAL A 123 3.60 -5.09 -12.48
C VAL A 123 3.29 -5.76 -13.81
N ALA A 124 4.28 -5.89 -14.70
CA ALA A 124 4.13 -6.57 -15.99
C ALA A 124 3.80 -8.07 -15.81
N ALA A 125 4.54 -8.77 -14.94
CA ALA A 125 4.31 -10.18 -14.66
C ALA A 125 2.94 -10.43 -14.00
N ALA A 126 2.57 -9.61 -13.03
CA ALA A 126 1.26 -9.66 -12.38
C ALA A 126 0.12 -9.40 -13.37
N SER A 127 0.27 -8.42 -14.26
CA SER A 127 -0.70 -8.17 -15.34
C SER A 127 -0.84 -9.38 -16.24
N ALA A 128 0.25 -10.01 -16.65
CA ALA A 128 0.20 -11.20 -17.51
C ALA A 128 -0.51 -12.35 -16.81
N PHE A 129 -0.19 -12.59 -15.52
CA PHE A 129 -0.83 -13.62 -14.70
C PHE A 129 -2.34 -13.38 -14.56
N LEU A 130 -2.75 -12.15 -14.20
CA LEU A 130 -4.17 -11.84 -14.01
C LEU A 130 -4.96 -11.89 -15.31
N ARG A 131 -4.39 -11.42 -16.43
CA ARG A 131 -5.04 -11.53 -17.75
C ARG A 131 -5.26 -12.97 -18.16
N ALA A 132 -4.31 -13.85 -17.89
CA ALA A 132 -4.46 -15.28 -18.17
C ALA A 132 -5.44 -15.98 -17.22
N GLY A 133 -5.60 -15.47 -15.99
CA GLY A 133 -6.38 -16.09 -14.91
C GLY A 133 -7.78 -15.52 -14.73
N THR A 134 -8.19 -14.49 -15.47
CA THR A 134 -9.52 -13.87 -15.38
C THR A 134 -10.21 -13.84 -16.73
N ARG A 135 -11.54 -14.00 -16.75
CA ARG A 135 -12.34 -13.94 -17.99
C ARG A 135 -12.41 -12.52 -18.56
N ALA A 136 -12.26 -11.52 -17.69
CA ALA A 136 -12.27 -10.09 -18.05
C ALA A 136 -10.88 -9.58 -18.47
N GLU A 137 -9.87 -10.45 -18.56
CA GLU A 137 -8.48 -10.09 -18.86
C GLU A 137 -7.98 -8.92 -17.99
N VAL A 138 -8.25 -8.98 -16.69
CA VAL A 138 -7.90 -7.93 -15.74
C VAL A 138 -6.40 -7.66 -15.76
N ARG A 139 -6.01 -6.39 -15.80
CA ARG A 139 -4.60 -5.97 -15.75
C ARG A 139 -4.29 -5.19 -14.48
N VAL A 140 -3.02 -5.05 -14.17
CA VAL A 140 -2.53 -4.15 -13.12
C VAL A 140 -2.14 -2.82 -13.76
N GLU A 141 -2.55 -1.73 -13.16
CA GLU A 141 -2.09 -0.38 -13.48
C GLU A 141 -1.45 0.26 -12.24
N ALA A 142 -0.28 0.85 -12.41
CA ALA A 142 0.45 1.56 -11.36
C ALA A 142 0.69 3.03 -11.77
N PRO A 143 -0.28 3.93 -11.59
CA PRO A 143 -0.23 5.30 -12.13
C PRO A 143 0.93 6.15 -11.60
N VAL A 144 1.51 5.76 -10.46
CA VAL A 144 2.62 6.48 -9.83
C VAL A 144 3.95 5.71 -9.90
N GLN A 145 4.04 4.67 -10.73
CA GLN A 145 5.22 3.79 -10.85
C GLN A 145 6.53 4.55 -11.10
N GLY A 146 6.50 5.58 -11.94
CA GLY A 146 7.69 6.40 -12.27
C GLY A 146 8.01 7.48 -11.23
N LEU A 147 7.20 7.64 -10.17
CA LEU A 147 7.37 8.69 -9.18
C LEU A 147 8.09 8.18 -7.93
N ASP A 148 8.85 9.07 -7.28
CA ASP A 148 9.28 8.92 -5.89
C ASP A 148 8.23 9.52 -4.94
N LYS A 149 8.46 9.43 -3.64
CA LYS A 149 7.53 9.94 -2.62
C LYS A 149 7.27 11.45 -2.76
N ARG A 150 8.28 12.25 -3.18
CA ARG A 150 8.10 13.69 -3.42
C ARG A 150 7.20 13.93 -4.62
N GLY A 151 7.43 13.23 -5.72
CA GLY A 151 6.57 13.31 -6.91
C GLY A 151 5.12 12.92 -6.62
N ILE A 152 4.91 11.91 -5.76
CA ILE A 152 3.58 11.50 -5.30
C ILE A 152 2.93 12.61 -4.46
N VAL A 153 3.66 13.23 -3.53
CA VAL A 153 3.14 14.35 -2.72
C VAL A 153 2.82 15.56 -3.61
N ALA A 154 3.67 15.88 -4.58
CA ALA A 154 3.38 16.94 -5.54
C ALA A 154 2.09 16.67 -6.34
N ALA A 155 1.87 15.40 -6.75
CA ALA A 155 0.62 15.00 -7.40
C ALA A 155 -0.59 15.10 -6.45
N ALA A 156 -0.44 14.68 -5.19
CA ALA A 156 -1.49 14.78 -4.18
C ALA A 156 -1.93 16.24 -3.96
N ARG A 157 -0.96 17.17 -3.85
CA ARG A 157 -1.25 18.62 -3.71
C ARG A 157 -2.02 19.18 -4.91
N ARG A 158 -1.62 18.80 -6.14
CA ARG A 158 -2.37 19.21 -7.36
C ARG A 158 -3.81 18.69 -7.36
N LEU A 159 -4.03 17.53 -6.75
CA LEU A 159 -5.35 16.91 -6.59
C LEU A 159 -6.08 17.37 -5.32
N GLN A 160 -5.53 18.34 -4.60
CA GLN A 160 -6.07 18.87 -3.34
C GLN A 160 -6.29 17.79 -2.26
N ILE A 161 -5.42 16.78 -2.24
CA ILE A 161 -5.39 15.75 -1.20
C ILE A 161 -4.51 16.26 -0.06
N ALA A 162 -5.10 16.45 1.10
CA ALA A 162 -4.39 16.92 2.28
C ALA A 162 -3.66 15.76 3.00
N ARG A 163 -2.59 16.10 3.72
CA ARG A 163 -1.78 15.10 4.45
C ARG A 163 -2.58 14.32 5.50
N ASP A 164 -3.51 14.99 6.18
CA ASP A 164 -4.37 14.41 7.22
C ASP A 164 -5.46 13.47 6.69
N GLU A 165 -5.66 13.43 5.36
CA GLU A 165 -6.50 12.41 4.72
C GLU A 165 -5.82 11.04 4.63
N LEU A 166 -4.49 10.99 4.81
CA LEU A 166 -3.66 9.82 4.60
C LEU A 166 -3.14 9.25 5.92
N TRP A 167 -2.88 7.95 5.93
CA TRP A 167 -2.20 7.28 7.04
C TRP A 167 -1.02 6.46 6.51
N SER A 168 0.15 6.64 7.09
CA SER A 168 1.37 5.91 6.71
C SER A 168 2.11 5.27 7.88
N CYS A 169 1.79 5.63 9.13
CA CYS A 169 2.48 5.10 10.30
C CYS A 169 2.25 3.60 10.46
N TYR A 170 3.32 2.84 10.72
CA TYR A 170 3.24 1.41 10.98
C TYR A 170 2.59 1.06 12.33
N ARG A 171 2.54 2.02 13.25
CA ARG A 171 1.90 1.84 14.55
C ARG A 171 0.43 2.02 14.52
N GLY A 172 -0.48 1.73 14.94
CA GLY A 172 -1.91 2.03 14.89
C GLY A 172 -2.37 2.97 16.02
N ASP A 173 -1.46 3.75 16.60
CA ASP A 173 -1.75 4.68 17.69
C ASP A 173 -2.70 5.80 17.24
N ALA A 174 -3.23 6.57 18.18
CA ALA A 174 -4.16 7.68 17.89
C ALA A 174 -3.54 8.72 16.94
N VAL A 175 -2.23 8.96 17.08
CA VAL A 175 -1.44 9.85 16.21
C VAL A 175 -0.25 9.09 15.62
N ALA A 176 0.24 9.54 14.47
CA ALA A 176 1.43 8.98 13.86
C ALA A 176 2.65 9.15 14.78
N CYS A 177 3.46 8.10 14.94
CA CYS A 177 4.56 8.09 15.93
C CYS A 177 5.73 9.01 15.59
N GLY A 178 5.86 9.47 14.34
CA GLY A 178 6.95 10.32 13.87
C GLY A 178 8.34 9.66 13.78
N ALA A 179 8.49 8.42 14.25
CA ALA A 179 9.79 7.77 14.43
C ALA A 179 9.98 6.49 13.60
N CYS A 180 8.91 5.81 13.17
CA CYS A 180 9.05 4.65 12.30
C CYS A 180 9.48 5.07 10.89
N GLU A 181 10.10 4.16 10.17
CA GLU A 181 10.61 4.41 8.82
C GLU A 181 9.56 5.05 7.90
N SER A 182 8.32 4.56 7.91
CA SER A 182 7.26 5.12 7.07
C SER A 182 6.89 6.55 7.44
N CYS A 183 6.89 6.91 8.74
CA CYS A 183 6.69 8.30 9.17
C CYS A 183 7.82 9.21 8.66
N LEU A 184 9.07 8.76 8.77
CA LEU A 184 10.24 9.53 8.33
C LEU A 184 10.26 9.74 6.81
N ARG A 185 9.92 8.72 6.04
CA ARG A 185 9.77 8.82 4.57
C ARG A 185 8.65 9.79 4.19
N SER A 186 7.52 9.71 4.88
CA SER A 186 6.40 10.64 4.68
C SER A 186 6.79 12.08 5.02
N GLU A 187 7.43 12.31 6.17
CA GLU A 187 7.89 13.63 6.59
C GLU A 187 8.84 14.24 5.55
N ARG A 188 9.86 13.50 5.14
CA ARG A 188 10.81 13.93 4.10
C ARG A 188 10.12 14.31 2.79
N ALA A 189 9.11 13.55 2.39
CA ALA A 189 8.38 13.81 1.15
C ALA A 189 7.55 15.11 1.23
N TRP A 190 6.87 15.33 2.34
CA TRP A 190 6.03 16.53 2.54
C TRP A 190 6.81 17.80 2.82
N ALA A 191 7.98 17.71 3.46
CA ALA A 191 8.85 18.87 3.74
C ALA A 191 9.56 19.40 2.49
N GLY A 192 9.77 18.58 1.48
CA GLY A 192 10.55 18.92 0.28
C GLY A 192 9.72 19.34 -0.93
N THR A 193 8.43 19.63 -0.76
CA THR A 193 7.52 19.99 -1.87
C THR A 193 6.74 21.27 -1.60
#